data_07368ccb32b39d21b18c9a03a172c9a3
#
_entry.id   07368ccb32b39d21b18c9a03a172c9a3
#
_cell.length_a   1.000
_cell.length_b   1.000
_cell.length_c   1.000
_cell.angle_alpha   90.00
_cell.angle_beta   90.00
_cell.angle_gamma   90.00
#
_symmetry.space_group_name_H-M   'P 1'
#
loop_
_entity.id
_entity.type
_entity.pdbx_description
1 polymer ?
#
loop_
_entity_poly.entity_id
_entity_poly.type
_entity_poly.pdbx_seq_one_letter_code
_entity_poly.pdbx_strand_id
1 'polypeptide(L)'
;MSDITIAASEPAFTALFEQLRDSFSESASDSGSFGPFTASYAVAFHLENGSVDLRGDNTVRVGELDVVWDTLAVSLGLDIPSVCVGGWCIVPTPFGCAVRLPRKCFFQGNPDVSIPLDLSGLLRSEVSLIAGLRTGYFVDPARQSWMDYIDAENAGVPNKW
;
A
#
# COMPACT_ATOMS: atom_id res chain seq x y z
N MET A 1 -0.95 39.61 28.71
CA MET A 1 -0.73 38.52 27.73
C MET A 1 -1.74 38.74 26.65
N SER A 2 -1.34 38.81 25.39
CA SER A 2 -2.28 38.93 24.27
C SER A 2 -2.66 37.52 23.84
N ASP A 3 -3.89 37.17 24.12
CA ASP A 3 -4.43 35.89 23.63
C ASP A 3 -4.71 36.01 22.13
N ILE A 4 -4.22 35.07 21.34
CA ILE A 4 -4.52 34.97 19.93
C ILE A 4 -5.63 33.93 19.80
N THR A 5 -6.80 34.37 19.38
CA THR A 5 -7.90 33.47 19.06
C THR A 5 -7.95 33.28 17.57
N ILE A 6 -7.81 32.04 17.10
CA ILE A 6 -7.98 31.66 15.70
C ILE A 6 -9.31 30.93 15.60
N ALA A 7 -10.24 31.49 14.81
CA ALA A 7 -11.50 30.84 14.48
C ALA A 7 -11.40 30.29 13.05
N ALA A 8 -11.61 29.02 12.89
CA ALA A 8 -11.76 28.39 11.58
C ALA A 8 -13.21 27.95 11.37
N SER A 9 -13.75 28.23 10.21
CA SER A 9 -15.12 27.87 9.84
C SER A 9 -15.17 26.49 9.18
N GLU A 10 -16.31 25.83 9.25
CA GLU A 10 -16.53 24.56 8.54
C GLU A 10 -16.21 24.61 7.04
N PRO A 11 -16.58 25.69 6.28
CA PRO A 11 -16.14 25.81 4.90
C PRO A 11 -14.63 25.84 4.70
N ALA A 12 -13.87 26.38 5.66
CA ALA A 12 -12.41 26.38 5.58
C ALA A 12 -11.83 24.96 5.78
N PHE A 13 -12.40 24.19 6.69
CA PHE A 13 -12.04 22.77 6.87
C PHE A 13 -12.44 21.94 5.65
N THR A 14 -13.60 22.20 5.08
CA THR A 14 -14.06 21.52 3.86
C THR A 14 -13.10 21.79 2.70
N ALA A 15 -12.73 23.04 2.46
CA ALA A 15 -11.79 23.38 1.40
C ALA A 15 -10.40 22.75 1.61
N LEU A 16 -9.92 22.72 2.85
CA LEU A 16 -8.67 22.04 3.18
C LEU A 16 -8.75 20.53 2.94
N PHE A 17 -9.85 19.94 3.37
CA PHE A 17 -10.10 18.50 3.18
C PHE A 17 -10.15 18.14 1.69
N GLU A 18 -10.90 18.91 0.88
CA GLU A 18 -10.98 18.69 -0.57
C GLU A 18 -9.60 18.74 -1.22
N GLN A 19 -8.77 19.70 -0.85
CA GLN A 19 -7.43 19.81 -1.38
C GLN A 19 -6.53 18.63 -0.96
N LEU A 20 -6.65 18.18 0.27
CA LEU A 20 -5.92 17.00 0.74
C LEU A 20 -6.40 15.73 0.04
N ARG A 21 -7.71 15.55 -0.07
CA ARG A 21 -8.33 14.43 -0.76
C ARG A 21 -7.88 14.35 -2.21
N ASP A 22 -7.96 15.47 -2.95
CA ASP A 22 -7.62 15.52 -4.37
C ASP A 22 -6.12 15.29 -4.63
N SER A 23 -5.27 15.57 -3.64
CA SER A 23 -3.84 15.29 -3.70
C SER A 23 -3.47 13.89 -3.21
N PHE A 24 -4.42 13.18 -2.61
CA PHE A 24 -4.15 11.87 -2.01
C PHE A 24 -4.31 10.75 -3.04
N SER A 25 -3.21 10.16 -3.40
CA SER A 25 -3.17 8.93 -4.19
C SER A 25 -2.01 8.07 -3.71
N GLU A 26 -2.26 6.81 -3.48
CA GLU A 26 -1.26 5.88 -3.01
C GLU A 26 -1.18 4.66 -3.93
N SER A 27 0.02 4.18 -4.14
CA SER A 27 0.25 2.96 -4.92
C SER A 27 1.33 2.10 -4.28
N ALA A 28 1.12 0.81 -4.30
CA ALA A 28 2.07 -0.18 -3.83
C ALA A 28 2.06 -1.40 -4.75
N SER A 29 3.22 -1.97 -4.99
CA SER A 29 3.34 -3.23 -5.70
C SER A 29 4.52 -4.02 -5.16
N ASP A 30 4.38 -5.33 -5.10
CA ASP A 30 5.46 -6.22 -4.73
C ASP A 30 5.29 -7.57 -5.42
N SER A 31 6.39 -8.32 -5.49
CA SER A 31 6.41 -9.65 -6.07
C SER A 31 7.35 -10.56 -5.30
N GLY A 32 6.97 -11.80 -5.16
CA GLY A 32 7.75 -12.82 -4.49
C GLY A 32 7.70 -14.14 -5.23
N SER A 33 8.73 -14.96 -5.03
CA SER A 33 8.78 -16.32 -5.56
C SER A 33 9.12 -17.32 -4.48
N PHE A 34 8.46 -18.45 -4.52
CA PHE A 34 8.75 -19.60 -3.65
C PHE A 34 8.76 -20.88 -4.48
N GLY A 35 9.96 -21.38 -4.74
CA GLY A 35 10.15 -22.52 -5.63
C GLY A 35 9.66 -22.21 -7.05
N PRO A 36 8.77 -23.02 -7.62
CA PRO A 36 8.21 -22.77 -8.94
C PRO A 36 7.03 -21.77 -8.96
N PHE A 37 6.63 -21.26 -7.81
CA PHE A 37 5.49 -20.35 -7.70
C PHE A 37 5.97 -18.91 -7.62
N THR A 38 5.30 -18.04 -8.35
CA THR A 38 5.45 -16.59 -8.27
C THR A 38 4.11 -15.96 -7.89
N ALA A 39 4.16 -14.95 -7.05
CA ALA A 39 2.99 -14.14 -6.72
C ALA A 39 3.37 -12.68 -6.80
N SER A 40 2.51 -11.86 -7.38
CA SER A 40 2.67 -10.43 -7.38
C SER A 40 1.34 -9.75 -7.10
N TYR A 41 1.41 -8.57 -6.51
CA TYR A 41 0.24 -7.70 -6.34
C TYR A 41 0.57 -6.28 -6.78
N ALA A 42 -0.44 -5.58 -7.22
CA ALA A 42 -0.39 -4.15 -7.51
C ALA A 42 -1.67 -3.51 -6.98
N VAL A 43 -1.51 -2.47 -6.20
CA VAL A 43 -2.59 -1.71 -5.58
C VAL A 43 -2.36 -0.24 -5.88
N ALA A 44 -3.39 0.44 -6.37
CA ALA A 44 -3.41 1.89 -6.47
C ALA A 44 -4.82 2.38 -6.16
N PHE A 45 -4.94 3.44 -5.39
CA PHE A 45 -6.24 4.01 -5.05
C PHE A 45 -6.13 5.51 -4.82
N HIS A 46 -7.25 6.17 -4.99
CA HIS A 46 -7.46 7.57 -4.65
C HIS A 46 -8.76 7.73 -3.86
N LEU A 47 -8.96 8.93 -3.34
CA LEU A 47 -10.14 9.25 -2.54
C LEU A 47 -11.08 10.14 -3.35
N GLU A 48 -12.37 9.84 -3.28
CA GLU A 48 -13.44 10.66 -3.87
C GLU A 48 -14.51 11.01 -2.84
N ASN A 49 -15.31 11.99 -3.14
CA ASN A 49 -16.41 12.45 -2.30
C ASN A 49 -15.94 12.87 -0.89
N GLY A 50 -16.76 12.69 0.10
CA GLY A 50 -16.51 13.05 1.48
C GLY A 50 -17.15 14.37 1.89
N SER A 51 -17.70 14.39 3.07
CA SER A 51 -18.28 15.54 3.73
C SER A 51 -17.58 15.79 5.07
N VAL A 52 -17.35 17.04 5.40
CA VAL A 52 -16.75 17.44 6.68
C VAL A 52 -17.82 18.02 7.59
N ASP A 53 -17.91 17.53 8.81
CA ASP A 53 -18.83 17.97 9.85
C ASP A 53 -18.02 18.29 11.12
N LEU A 54 -18.06 19.56 11.52
CA LEU A 54 -17.45 20.04 12.75
C LEU A 54 -18.41 19.85 13.93
N ARG A 55 -18.03 19.06 14.89
CA ARG A 55 -18.85 18.76 16.05
C ARG A 55 -18.51 19.63 17.26
N GLY A 56 -19.52 19.90 18.08
CA GLY A 56 -19.36 20.69 19.29
C GLY A 56 -18.51 20.06 20.38
N ASP A 57 -18.08 18.82 20.22
CA ASP A 57 -17.20 18.07 21.13
C ASP A 57 -15.70 18.14 20.75
N ASN A 58 -15.32 19.09 19.93
CA ASN A 58 -13.98 19.24 19.37
C ASN A 58 -13.54 18.06 18.49
N THR A 59 -14.48 17.44 17.81
CA THR A 59 -14.18 16.43 16.81
C THR A 59 -14.58 16.90 15.42
N VAL A 60 -13.87 16.40 14.42
CA VAL A 60 -14.22 16.51 13.02
C VAL A 60 -14.64 15.14 12.54
N ARG A 61 -15.81 15.05 11.95
CA ARG A 61 -16.23 13.85 11.24
C ARG A 61 -16.04 14.06 9.75
N VAL A 62 -15.38 13.13 9.11
CA VAL A 62 -15.41 12.99 7.65
C VAL A 62 -16.30 11.79 7.34
N GLY A 63 -17.40 12.02 6.66
CA GLY A 63 -18.34 10.98 6.25
C GLY A 63 -18.39 10.86 4.74
N GLU A 64 -18.93 9.75 4.25
CA GLU A 64 -19.18 9.50 2.83
C GLU A 64 -17.90 9.61 1.97
N LEU A 65 -16.75 9.24 2.53
CA LEU A 65 -15.48 9.23 1.81
C LEU A 65 -15.35 7.91 1.06
N ASP A 66 -15.29 7.99 -0.25
CA ASP A 66 -15.14 6.83 -1.12
C ASP A 66 -13.67 6.54 -1.38
N VAL A 67 -13.27 5.28 -1.19
CA VAL A 67 -11.98 4.75 -1.63
C VAL A 67 -12.18 4.11 -2.99
N VAL A 68 -11.61 4.72 -4.01
CA VAL A 68 -11.69 4.24 -5.40
C VAL A 68 -10.39 3.53 -5.76
N TRP A 69 -10.51 2.28 -6.13
CA TRP A 69 -9.38 1.45 -6.53
C TRP A 69 -9.08 1.64 -8.02
N ASP A 70 -7.99 2.32 -8.33
CA ASP A 70 -7.49 2.47 -9.71
C ASP A 70 -6.89 1.18 -10.21
N THR A 71 -6.22 0.47 -9.32
CA THR A 71 -5.63 -0.84 -9.58
C THR A 71 -5.75 -1.69 -8.32
N LEU A 72 -6.28 -2.88 -8.48
CA LEU A 72 -6.25 -3.91 -7.45
C LEU A 72 -6.06 -5.25 -8.16
N ALA A 73 -4.82 -5.54 -8.50
CA ALA A 73 -4.46 -6.71 -9.28
C ALA A 73 -3.62 -7.68 -8.45
N VAL A 74 -3.92 -8.94 -8.55
CA VAL A 74 -3.12 -10.05 -8.02
C VAL A 74 -2.80 -10.98 -9.17
N SER A 75 -1.53 -11.35 -9.30
CA SER A 75 -1.09 -12.34 -10.29
C SER A 75 -0.42 -13.50 -9.59
N LEU A 76 -0.85 -14.69 -9.94
CA LEU A 76 -0.24 -15.94 -9.50
C LEU A 76 0.38 -16.61 -10.73
N GLY A 77 1.67 -16.90 -10.65
CA GLY A 77 2.42 -17.57 -11.70
C GLY A 77 2.96 -18.92 -11.23
N LEU A 78 3.12 -19.82 -12.18
CA LEU A 78 3.77 -21.11 -11.98
C LEU A 78 4.85 -21.27 -13.07
N ASP A 79 6.10 -21.23 -12.64
CA ASP A 79 7.27 -21.53 -13.47
C ASP A 79 7.54 -23.03 -13.41
N ILE A 80 7.30 -23.73 -14.51
CA ILE A 80 7.53 -25.17 -14.59
C ILE A 80 8.94 -25.42 -15.15
N PRO A 81 9.89 -25.86 -14.32
CA PRO A 81 11.24 -26.10 -14.80
C PRO A 81 11.27 -27.21 -15.84
N SER A 82 12.08 -27.03 -16.87
CA SER A 82 12.31 -28.07 -17.85
C SER A 82 13.05 -29.26 -17.24
N VAL A 83 12.45 -30.42 -17.31
CA VAL A 83 13.07 -31.68 -16.84
C VAL A 83 13.56 -32.45 -18.03
N CYS A 84 14.85 -32.71 -18.07
CA CYS A 84 15.47 -33.52 -19.12
C CYS A 84 15.88 -34.89 -18.57
N VAL A 85 15.44 -35.96 -19.24
CA VAL A 85 15.82 -37.33 -18.93
C VAL A 85 16.52 -37.96 -20.12
N GLY A 86 17.51 -38.82 -19.84
CA GLY A 86 18.32 -39.48 -20.86
C GLY A 86 19.65 -38.78 -21.15
N GLY A 87 20.27 -39.14 -22.25
CA GLY A 87 21.63 -38.69 -22.57
C GLY A 87 22.72 -39.56 -22.01
N TRP A 88 22.36 -40.61 -21.28
CA TRP A 88 23.32 -41.52 -20.67
C TRP A 88 23.82 -42.55 -21.67
N CYS A 89 25.06 -42.95 -21.47
CA CYS A 89 25.64 -44.04 -22.20
C CYS A 89 25.26 -45.38 -21.54
N ILE A 90 24.57 -46.25 -22.29
CA ILE A 90 24.17 -47.57 -21.80
C ILE A 90 25.30 -48.59 -22.01
N VAL A 91 26.02 -48.47 -23.15
CA VAL A 91 27.11 -49.39 -23.49
C VAL A 91 28.38 -48.61 -23.73
N PRO A 92 29.25 -48.45 -22.70
CA PRO A 92 30.55 -47.82 -22.88
C PRO A 92 31.51 -48.76 -23.60
N THR A 93 32.27 -48.24 -24.54
CA THR A 93 33.35 -48.96 -25.24
C THR A 93 34.65 -48.17 -25.11
N PRO A 94 35.85 -48.80 -25.33
CA PRO A 94 37.12 -48.09 -25.27
C PRO A 94 37.24 -46.92 -26.27
N PHE A 95 36.41 -46.90 -27.30
CA PHE A 95 36.39 -45.87 -28.35
C PHE A 95 35.21 -44.91 -28.23
N GLY A 96 34.46 -44.94 -27.10
CA GLY A 96 33.32 -44.07 -26.84
C GLY A 96 32.06 -44.80 -26.44
N CYS A 97 30.92 -44.20 -26.60
CA CYS A 97 29.63 -44.78 -26.26
C CYS A 97 28.97 -45.45 -27.50
N ALA A 98 28.80 -46.78 -27.46
CA ALA A 98 28.15 -47.49 -28.55
C ALA A 98 26.63 -47.34 -28.60
N VAL A 99 25.99 -47.25 -27.41
CA VAL A 99 24.53 -47.01 -27.30
C VAL A 99 24.26 -45.92 -26.31
N ARG A 100 23.69 -44.82 -26.79
CA ARG A 100 23.31 -43.69 -25.97
C ARG A 100 21.79 -43.54 -25.93
N LEU A 101 21.21 -43.39 -24.77
CA LEU A 101 19.80 -43.02 -24.64
C LEU A 101 19.59 -41.59 -25.16
N PRO A 102 18.64 -41.38 -26.06
CA PRO A 102 18.35 -40.03 -26.51
C PRO A 102 17.89 -39.14 -25.32
N ARG A 103 18.42 -37.94 -25.25
CA ARG A 103 18.00 -36.97 -24.23
C ARG A 103 16.62 -36.42 -24.66
N LYS A 104 15.63 -36.63 -23.82
CA LYS A 104 14.30 -36.02 -23.99
C LYS A 104 14.06 -35.02 -22.86
N CYS A 105 13.75 -33.81 -23.22
CA CYS A 105 13.37 -32.77 -22.28
C CYS A 105 11.86 -32.58 -22.35
N PHE A 106 11.23 -32.56 -21.20
CA PHE A 106 9.82 -32.23 -21.03
C PHE A 106 9.75 -30.76 -20.59
N PHE A 107 8.69 -30.05 -21.00
CA PHE A 107 8.48 -28.64 -20.72
C PHE A 107 9.62 -27.75 -21.25
N GLN A 108 10.00 -27.97 -22.52
CA GLN A 108 10.94 -27.09 -23.21
C GLN A 108 10.28 -25.72 -23.39
N GLY A 109 10.94 -24.67 -22.91
CA GLY A 109 10.49 -23.30 -23.02
C GLY A 109 9.90 -22.71 -21.74
N ASN A 110 10.02 -23.41 -20.59
CA ASN A 110 9.55 -22.93 -19.29
C ASN A 110 8.16 -22.28 -19.43
N PRO A 111 7.08 -23.06 -19.59
CA PRO A 111 5.77 -22.46 -19.77
C PRO A 111 5.38 -21.71 -18.46
N ASP A 112 5.37 -20.40 -18.53
CA ASP A 112 4.84 -19.56 -17.47
C ASP A 112 3.32 -19.55 -17.59
N VAL A 113 2.66 -20.08 -16.60
CA VAL A 113 1.22 -19.96 -16.44
C VAL A 113 0.97 -18.84 -15.44
N SER A 114 0.47 -17.72 -15.90
CA SER A 114 0.05 -16.61 -15.04
C SER A 114 -1.46 -16.42 -15.09
N ILE A 115 -2.07 -16.26 -13.93
CA ILE A 115 -3.50 -15.98 -13.79
C ILE A 115 -3.60 -14.57 -13.20
N PRO A 116 -3.81 -13.55 -14.01
CA PRO A 116 -4.09 -12.21 -13.52
C PRO A 116 -5.54 -12.12 -13.01
N LEU A 117 -5.72 -11.60 -11.81
CA LEU A 117 -7.01 -11.29 -11.22
C LEU A 117 -7.08 -9.78 -11.00
N ASP A 118 -7.97 -9.12 -11.72
CA ASP A 118 -8.29 -7.71 -11.49
C ASP A 118 -9.55 -7.62 -10.61
N LEU A 119 -9.38 -7.05 -9.43
CA LEU A 119 -10.43 -6.89 -8.43
C LEU A 119 -10.88 -5.43 -8.27
N SER A 120 -10.32 -4.49 -9.04
CA SER A 120 -10.59 -3.05 -8.91
C SER A 120 -12.07 -2.71 -9.05
N GLY A 121 -12.78 -3.39 -9.93
CA GLY A 121 -14.22 -3.20 -10.13
C GLY A 121 -15.14 -3.90 -9.12
N LEU A 122 -14.60 -4.74 -8.25
CA LEU A 122 -15.39 -5.53 -7.30
C LEU A 122 -15.49 -4.90 -5.92
N LEU A 123 -14.54 -4.04 -5.55
CA LEU A 123 -14.46 -3.44 -4.23
C LEU A 123 -14.72 -1.93 -4.32
N ARG A 124 -15.79 -1.49 -3.70
CA ARG A 124 -16.02 -0.09 -3.34
C ARG A 124 -16.13 -0.03 -1.83
N SER A 125 -15.39 0.87 -1.22
CA SER A 125 -15.44 1.06 0.23
C SER A 125 -15.77 2.52 0.53
N GLU A 126 -16.87 2.70 1.24
CA GLU A 126 -17.21 3.97 1.87
C GLU A 126 -16.62 3.97 3.29
N VAL A 127 -15.93 5.03 3.64
CA VAL A 127 -15.26 5.15 4.94
C VAL A 127 -15.75 6.40 5.66
N SER A 128 -16.03 6.25 6.94
CA SER A 128 -16.27 7.38 7.85
C SER A 128 -15.16 7.46 8.88
N LEU A 129 -14.60 8.65 9.04
CA LEU A 129 -13.52 8.92 9.99
C LEU A 129 -13.98 9.95 11.01
N ILE A 130 -13.57 9.77 12.26
CA ILE A 130 -13.74 10.77 13.32
C ILE A 130 -12.37 11.08 13.88
N ALA A 131 -11.96 12.32 13.79
CA ALA A 131 -10.69 12.82 14.32
C ALA A 131 -10.92 13.84 15.42
N GLY A 132 -10.20 13.72 16.53
CA GLY A 132 -10.19 14.76 17.56
C GLY A 132 -9.34 15.94 17.12
N LEU A 133 -9.89 17.15 17.24
CA LEU A 133 -9.12 18.37 17.05
C LEU A 133 -8.25 18.58 18.27
N ARG A 134 -6.95 18.57 18.06
CA ARG A 134 -5.98 18.98 19.08
C ARG A 134 -5.19 20.15 18.54
N THR A 135 -5.10 21.19 19.32
CA THR A 135 -4.13 22.25 19.05
C THR A 135 -2.75 21.73 19.40
N GLY A 136 -1.83 21.79 18.48
CA GLY A 136 -0.44 21.42 18.66
C GLY A 136 0.45 22.35 17.86
N TYR A 137 1.68 22.51 18.31
CA TYR A 137 2.69 23.23 17.55
C TYR A 137 3.41 22.24 16.65
N PHE A 138 3.38 22.50 15.36
CA PHE A 138 4.24 21.76 14.45
C PHE A 138 5.61 22.45 14.45
N VAL A 139 6.59 21.82 15.06
CA VAL A 139 7.95 22.36 15.13
C VAL A 139 8.86 21.43 14.34
N ASP A 140 9.74 22.07 13.55
CA ASP A 140 10.87 21.39 12.91
C ASP A 140 11.59 20.49 13.93
N PRO A 141 11.93 19.24 13.58
CA PRO A 141 12.68 18.32 14.45
C PRO A 141 13.95 18.95 15.07
N ALA A 142 14.56 19.92 14.39
CA ALA A 142 15.68 20.70 14.94
C ALA A 142 15.29 21.58 16.16
N ARG A 143 14.01 21.79 16.40
CA ARG A 143 13.48 22.57 17.51
C ARG A 143 12.68 21.73 18.51
N GLN A 144 12.84 20.42 18.49
CA GLN A 144 12.12 19.50 19.37
C GLN A 144 12.32 19.85 20.85
N SER A 145 13.51 20.30 21.24
CA SER A 145 13.80 20.74 22.58
C SER A 145 12.91 21.92 23.06
N TRP A 146 12.45 22.73 22.15
CA TRP A 146 11.52 23.81 22.40
C TRP A 146 10.10 23.30 22.72
N MET A 147 9.70 22.28 21.98
CA MET A 147 8.41 21.60 22.21
C MET A 147 8.39 20.93 23.57
N ASP A 148 9.44 20.21 23.90
CA ASP A 148 9.58 19.54 25.19
C ASP A 148 9.53 20.55 26.36
N TYR A 149 10.12 21.73 26.20
CA TYR A 149 10.05 22.80 27.16
C TYR A 149 8.62 23.35 27.32
N ILE A 150 7.93 23.62 26.21
CA ILE A 150 6.54 24.13 26.27
C ILE A 150 5.61 23.10 26.88
N ASP A 151 5.77 21.84 26.53
CA ASP A 151 4.97 20.73 27.06
C ASP A 151 5.20 20.57 28.57
N ALA A 152 6.44 20.72 29.05
CA ALA A 152 6.77 20.70 30.46
C ALA A 152 6.16 21.88 31.22
N GLU A 153 6.21 23.09 30.67
CA GLU A 153 5.59 24.29 31.24
C GLU A 153 4.06 24.20 31.31
N ASN A 154 3.46 23.47 30.38
CA ASN A 154 2.00 23.29 30.32
C ASN A 154 1.53 22.01 31.02
N ALA A 155 2.43 21.15 31.45
CA ALA A 155 2.10 19.92 32.15
C ALA A 155 1.31 20.23 33.43
N GLY A 156 0.11 19.68 33.52
CA GLY A 156 -0.78 19.88 34.70
C GLY A 156 -1.68 21.12 34.62
N VAL A 157 -1.67 21.88 33.54
CA VAL A 157 -2.61 22.98 33.34
C VAL A 157 -3.72 22.54 32.40
N PRO A 158 -4.91 22.18 32.90
CA PRO A 158 -6.02 21.79 32.03
C PRO A 158 -6.48 22.97 31.18
N ASN A 159 -6.69 22.75 29.90
CA ASN A 159 -7.26 23.71 28.96
C ASN A 159 -6.48 25.02 28.76
N LYS A 160 -5.17 24.96 28.74
CA LYS A 160 -4.33 26.13 28.51
C LYS A 160 -4.25 26.59 27.04
N TRP A 161 -4.96 25.94 26.18
CA TRP A 161 -5.01 26.20 24.72
C TRP A 161 -6.29 26.89 24.34
#